data_cf59f07c59f53a57e55b114e4ca83194
#
_entry.id   cf59f07c59f53a57e55b114e4ca83194
#
_cell.length_a   1.000
_cell.length_b   1.000
_cell.length_c   1.000
_cell.angle_alpha   90.00
_cell.angle_beta   90.00
_cell.angle_gamma   90.00
#
_symmetry.space_group_name_H-M   'P 1'
#
loop_
_entity.id
_entity.type
_entity.pdbx_description
1 polymer ?
#
loop_
_entity_poly.entity_id
_entity_poly.type
_entity_poly.pdbx_seq_one_letter_code
_entity_poly.pdbx_strand_id
1 'polypeptide(L)'
;MLDAMDVEETNFLASASTVLGEFQRTKVVPEVDAYRYSKIHGIVKDKAASNVRAETTALTEKTIYKAIANDIALVRDEIGESNELVVIINGIARGLLNNNETFTKMLTQADFVKGEITTKIRTIDECPIIAVPSSRMFTEYDFFKGSESSGQKDGFKKKSTAKQINYIVMPRKAAIAVCKQDAPKIITPELNQKADAWFIGYRKYHDLWIKESNIKAIRISTEA
;
A
#
# COMPACT_ATOMS: atom_id res chain seq x y z
N MET A 1 4.85 7.08 -26.23
CA MET A 1 5.96 6.71 -27.11
C MET A 1 7.13 7.56 -26.72
N LEU A 2 8.34 7.05 -26.86
CA LEU A 2 9.59 7.75 -26.61
C LEU A 2 10.32 7.85 -27.95
N ASP A 3 10.61 9.07 -28.40
CA ASP A 3 11.27 9.30 -29.69
C ASP A 3 12.67 8.70 -29.70
N ALA A 4 13.11 8.16 -30.85
CA ALA A 4 14.42 7.56 -30.97
C ALA A 4 15.54 8.61 -30.81
N MET A 5 15.35 9.81 -31.37
CA MET A 5 16.32 10.91 -31.24
C MET A 5 16.45 11.40 -29.80
N ASP A 6 15.35 11.48 -29.04
CA ASP A 6 15.38 11.89 -27.62
C ASP A 6 16.21 10.91 -26.78
N VAL A 7 16.19 9.61 -27.12
CA VAL A 7 17.01 8.60 -26.42
C VAL A 7 18.49 8.81 -26.69
N GLU A 8 18.88 9.13 -27.93
CA GLU A 8 20.27 9.35 -28.31
C GLU A 8 20.80 10.67 -27.74
N GLU A 9 20.02 11.75 -27.84
CA GLU A 9 20.40 13.06 -27.29
C GLU A 9 20.61 13.07 -25.78
N THR A 10 19.85 12.24 -25.05
CA THR A 10 20.02 12.08 -23.59
C THR A 10 21.12 11.11 -23.19
N ASN A 11 21.98 10.64 -24.13
CA ASN A 11 22.98 9.60 -23.88
C ASN A 11 22.38 8.36 -23.18
N PHE A 12 21.24 7.88 -23.66
CA PHE A 12 20.48 6.75 -23.13
C PHE A 12 19.99 6.89 -21.69
N LEU A 13 20.03 8.07 -21.08
CA LEU A 13 19.41 8.31 -19.77
C LEU A 13 17.90 8.10 -19.82
N ALA A 14 17.25 8.51 -20.91
CA ALA A 14 15.82 8.30 -21.15
C ALA A 14 15.54 6.95 -21.86
N SER A 15 16.22 5.89 -21.47
CA SER A 15 15.99 4.57 -22.06
C SER A 15 14.58 4.05 -21.72
N ALA A 16 14.04 3.16 -22.58
CA ALA A 16 12.74 2.54 -22.36
C ALA A 16 12.63 1.83 -21.00
N SER A 17 13.71 1.23 -20.51
CA SER A 17 13.76 0.58 -19.19
C SER A 17 13.70 1.58 -18.05
N THR A 18 14.42 2.69 -18.13
CA THR A 18 14.42 3.75 -17.11
C THR A 18 13.03 4.40 -17.01
N VAL A 19 12.42 4.75 -18.15
CA VAL A 19 11.07 5.32 -18.21
C VAL A 19 10.04 4.36 -17.64
N LEU A 20 10.12 3.07 -17.98
CA LEU A 20 9.22 2.05 -17.45
C LEU A 20 9.39 1.87 -15.94
N GLY A 21 10.61 1.81 -15.45
CA GLY A 21 10.91 1.69 -14.01
C GLY A 21 10.35 2.88 -13.22
N GLU A 22 10.55 4.10 -13.73
CA GLU A 22 10.01 5.31 -13.10
C GLU A 22 8.47 5.35 -13.15
N PHE A 23 7.86 4.93 -14.25
CA PHE A 23 6.41 4.80 -14.36
C PHE A 23 5.85 3.79 -13.34
N GLN A 24 6.48 2.62 -13.21
CA GLN A 24 6.07 1.63 -12.21
C GLN A 24 6.17 2.19 -10.79
N ARG A 25 7.27 2.84 -10.47
CA ARG A 25 7.52 3.41 -9.13
C ARG A 25 6.53 4.52 -8.78
N THR A 26 6.25 5.42 -9.73
CA THR A 26 5.48 6.65 -9.47
C THR A 26 3.98 6.51 -9.71
N LYS A 27 3.55 5.60 -10.56
CA LYS A 27 2.14 5.42 -10.95
C LYS A 27 1.58 4.08 -10.55
N VAL A 28 2.19 2.98 -11.00
CA VAL A 28 1.63 1.63 -10.82
C VAL A 28 1.63 1.18 -9.37
N VAL A 29 2.76 1.34 -8.66
CA VAL A 29 2.87 0.92 -7.26
C VAL A 29 1.91 1.71 -6.36
N PRO A 30 1.82 3.05 -6.44
CA PRO A 30 0.85 3.82 -5.64
C PRO A 30 -0.61 3.42 -5.89
N GLU A 31 -0.98 3.16 -7.15
CA GLU A 31 -2.35 2.75 -7.50
C GLU A 31 -2.70 1.36 -6.96
N VAL A 32 -1.77 0.41 -7.10
CA VAL A 32 -1.93 -0.95 -6.56
C VAL A 32 -2.05 -0.95 -5.04
N ASP A 33 -1.24 -0.14 -4.35
CA ASP A 33 -1.30 0.01 -2.89
C ASP A 33 -2.64 0.62 -2.47
N ALA A 34 -3.06 1.72 -3.10
CA ALA A 34 -4.33 2.38 -2.83
C ALA A 34 -5.52 1.43 -3.01
N TYR A 35 -5.52 0.65 -4.11
CA TYR A 35 -6.53 -0.37 -4.37
C TYR A 35 -6.56 -1.43 -3.26
N ARG A 36 -5.40 -1.97 -2.88
CA ARG A 36 -5.31 -3.06 -1.92
C ARG A 36 -5.75 -2.63 -0.52
N TYR A 37 -5.28 -1.47 -0.03
CA TYR A 37 -5.65 -0.99 1.30
C TYR A 37 -7.13 -0.59 1.40
N SER A 38 -7.67 0.07 0.38
CA SER A 38 -9.10 0.38 0.35
C SER A 38 -9.96 -0.88 0.26
N LYS A 39 -9.53 -1.89 -0.49
CA LYS A 39 -10.23 -3.17 -0.59
C LYS A 39 -10.20 -3.94 0.72
N ILE A 40 -9.08 -3.98 1.44
CA ILE A 40 -9.00 -4.57 2.78
C ILE A 40 -10.01 -3.88 3.70
N HIS A 41 -10.02 -2.55 3.73
CA HIS A 41 -10.99 -1.79 4.53
C HIS A 41 -12.43 -2.13 4.15
N GLY A 42 -12.77 -2.14 2.85
CA GLY A 42 -14.12 -2.47 2.38
C GLY A 42 -14.57 -3.85 2.83
N ILE A 43 -13.75 -4.88 2.63
CA ILE A 43 -14.08 -6.26 3.04
C ILE A 43 -14.28 -6.38 4.56
N VAL A 44 -13.41 -5.75 5.36
CA VAL A 44 -13.52 -5.80 6.82
C VAL A 44 -14.75 -5.03 7.29
N LYS A 45 -15.02 -3.86 6.71
CA LYS A 45 -16.21 -3.05 7.02
C LYS A 45 -17.51 -3.80 6.74
N ASP A 46 -17.57 -4.52 5.61
CA ASP A 46 -18.79 -5.25 5.19
C ASP A 46 -19.06 -6.50 6.05
N LYS A 47 -17.99 -7.23 6.44
CA LYS A 47 -18.13 -8.52 7.11
C LYS A 47 -17.85 -8.51 8.61
N ALA A 48 -17.11 -7.52 9.10
CA ALA A 48 -16.73 -7.36 10.50
C ALA A 48 -16.63 -5.87 10.87
N ALA A 49 -17.72 -5.14 10.76
CA ALA A 49 -17.76 -3.69 10.97
C ALA A 49 -17.20 -3.26 12.35
N SER A 50 -17.37 -4.07 13.39
CA SER A 50 -16.83 -3.82 14.74
C SER A 50 -15.29 -3.77 14.78
N ASN A 51 -14.63 -4.31 13.77
CA ASN A 51 -13.18 -4.33 13.66
C ASN A 51 -12.62 -3.06 12.98
N VAL A 52 -13.49 -2.24 12.43
CA VAL A 52 -13.13 -0.92 11.88
C VAL A 52 -13.49 0.14 12.93
N ARG A 53 -12.46 0.67 13.57
CA ARG A 53 -12.64 1.72 14.58
C ARG A 53 -12.44 3.08 13.94
N ALA A 54 -13.52 3.86 13.86
CA ALA A 54 -13.42 5.28 13.57
C ALA A 54 -13.04 6.02 14.87
N GLU A 55 -11.90 6.69 14.87
CA GLU A 55 -11.41 7.41 16.03
C GLU A 55 -12.26 8.65 16.25
N THR A 56 -12.98 8.73 17.36
CA THR A 56 -13.81 9.90 17.71
C THR A 56 -12.98 11.14 18.04
N THR A 57 -11.72 10.93 18.42
CA THR A 57 -10.73 11.97 18.69
C THR A 57 -9.45 11.62 17.92
N ALA A 58 -8.82 12.60 17.31
CA ALA A 58 -7.56 12.39 16.59
C ALA A 58 -6.52 11.69 17.47
N LEU A 59 -5.83 10.70 16.90
CA LEU A 59 -4.74 10.04 17.57
C LEU A 59 -3.62 11.04 17.91
N THR A 60 -3.09 10.93 19.10
CA THR A 60 -2.00 11.77 19.60
C THR A 60 -0.76 10.92 19.88
N GLU A 61 0.37 11.56 20.06
CA GLU A 61 1.61 10.89 20.46
C GLU A 61 1.45 10.00 21.69
N LYS A 62 0.60 10.41 22.67
CA LYS A 62 0.37 9.65 23.90
C LYS A 62 -0.58 8.46 23.73
N THR A 63 -1.50 8.52 22.78
CA THR A 63 -2.57 7.51 22.64
C THR A 63 -2.27 6.45 21.59
N ILE A 64 -1.50 6.78 20.55
CA ILE A 64 -1.28 5.90 19.39
C ILE A 64 -0.64 4.56 19.75
N TYR A 65 0.39 4.56 20.58
CA TYR A 65 1.06 3.32 21.00
C TYR A 65 0.08 2.38 21.71
N LYS A 66 -0.67 2.90 22.69
CA LYS A 66 -1.66 2.13 23.45
C LYS A 66 -2.78 1.60 22.54
N ALA A 67 -3.21 2.38 21.57
CA ALA A 67 -4.23 1.98 20.61
C ALA A 67 -3.76 0.78 19.76
N ILE A 68 -2.54 0.86 19.22
CA ILE A 68 -1.95 -0.24 18.42
C ILE A 68 -1.74 -1.48 19.30
N ALA A 69 -1.18 -1.34 20.50
CA ALA A 69 -0.94 -2.46 21.41
C ALA A 69 -2.24 -3.17 21.82
N ASN A 70 -3.31 -2.42 22.08
CA ASN A 70 -4.63 -2.99 22.35
C ASN A 70 -5.17 -3.77 21.13
N ASP A 71 -5.04 -3.24 19.93
CA ASP A 71 -5.50 -3.92 18.72
C ASP A 71 -4.68 -5.20 18.42
N ILE A 72 -3.37 -5.19 18.71
CA ILE A 72 -2.53 -6.39 18.64
C ILE A 72 -3.03 -7.44 19.64
N ALA A 73 -3.28 -7.05 20.89
CA ALA A 73 -3.79 -7.96 21.91
C ALA A 73 -5.14 -8.59 21.52
N LEU A 74 -6.07 -7.79 20.99
CA LEU A 74 -7.37 -8.26 20.53
C LEU A 74 -7.24 -9.24 19.34
N VAL A 75 -6.29 -9.01 18.43
CA VAL A 75 -6.04 -9.94 17.33
C VAL A 75 -5.45 -11.24 17.84
N ARG A 76 -4.50 -11.18 18.78
CA ARG A 76 -3.92 -12.39 19.39
C ARG A 76 -4.95 -13.20 20.17
N ASP A 77 -5.84 -12.55 20.88
CA ASP A 77 -6.95 -13.22 21.57
C ASP A 77 -7.86 -14.01 20.61
N GLU A 78 -8.11 -13.44 19.40
CA GLU A 78 -8.95 -14.11 18.39
C GLU A 78 -8.27 -15.30 17.69
N ILE A 79 -6.95 -15.23 17.41
CA ILE A 79 -6.25 -16.20 16.56
C ILE A 79 -5.13 -16.99 17.25
N GLY A 80 -4.80 -16.61 18.48
CA GLY A 80 -3.69 -17.18 19.26
C GLY A 80 -2.35 -16.51 19.01
N GLU A 81 -1.45 -16.64 19.98
CA GLU A 81 -0.13 -16.00 20.05
C GLU A 81 0.85 -16.42 18.96
N SER A 82 0.70 -17.63 18.41
CA SER A 82 1.66 -18.21 17.46
C SER A 82 1.61 -17.63 16.04
N ASN A 83 0.68 -16.70 15.76
CA ASN A 83 0.52 -16.13 14.44
C ASN A 83 1.37 -14.88 14.27
N GLU A 84 2.14 -14.84 13.17
CA GLU A 84 2.91 -13.66 12.77
C GLU A 84 1.97 -12.52 12.38
N LEU A 85 1.98 -11.44 13.14
CA LEU A 85 1.22 -10.23 12.86
C LEU A 85 2.07 -9.19 12.13
N VAL A 86 1.42 -8.27 11.46
CA VAL A 86 2.04 -7.10 10.84
C VAL A 86 1.19 -5.86 11.12
N VAL A 87 1.86 -4.75 11.41
CA VAL A 87 1.25 -3.44 11.58
C VAL A 87 1.58 -2.59 10.37
N ILE A 88 0.57 -2.21 9.60
CA ILE A 88 0.72 -1.30 8.47
C ILE A 88 0.24 0.08 8.94
N ILE A 89 1.10 1.07 8.85
CA ILE A 89 0.83 2.40 9.42
C ILE A 89 1.05 3.49 8.37
N ASN A 90 0.20 4.51 8.35
CA ASN A 90 0.40 5.66 7.48
C ASN A 90 1.56 6.56 7.97
N GLY A 91 2.09 7.41 7.09
CA GLY A 91 3.25 8.25 7.39
C GLY A 91 2.99 9.24 8.54
N ILE A 92 1.78 9.79 8.67
CA ILE A 92 1.40 10.75 9.72
C ILE A 92 1.35 10.04 11.08
N ALA A 93 0.60 8.94 11.16
CA ALA A 93 0.50 8.15 12.38
C ALA A 93 1.87 7.57 12.81
N ARG A 94 2.73 7.20 11.85
CA ARG A 94 4.12 6.82 12.15
C ARG A 94 4.90 7.95 12.82
N GLY A 95 4.72 9.19 12.36
CA GLY A 95 5.33 10.37 13.00
C GLY A 95 4.93 10.49 14.46
N LEU A 96 3.63 10.38 14.76
CA LEU A 96 3.10 10.40 16.13
C LEU A 96 3.68 9.25 16.98
N LEU A 97 3.78 8.05 16.39
CA LEU A 97 4.33 6.88 17.08
C LEU A 97 5.82 7.07 17.42
N ASN A 98 6.60 7.66 16.52
CA ASN A 98 8.03 7.91 16.75
C ASN A 98 8.28 8.92 17.90
N ASN A 99 7.35 9.84 18.13
CA ASN A 99 7.42 10.82 19.20
C ASN A 99 6.91 10.28 20.54
N ASN A 100 6.35 9.07 20.56
CA ASN A 100 5.88 8.45 21.80
C ASN A 100 7.07 7.97 22.63
N GLU A 101 7.18 8.47 23.88
CA GLU A 101 8.28 8.15 24.79
C GLU A 101 8.34 6.65 25.16
N THR A 102 7.19 6.00 25.34
CA THR A 102 7.11 4.58 25.70
C THR A 102 7.63 3.73 24.52
N PHE A 103 7.19 4.04 23.31
CA PHE A 103 7.66 3.36 22.12
C PHE A 103 9.17 3.56 21.90
N THR A 104 9.66 4.77 22.08
CA THR A 104 11.10 5.08 21.92
C THR A 104 11.96 4.31 22.92
N LYS A 105 11.50 4.14 24.16
CA LYS A 105 12.20 3.37 25.21
C LYS A 105 12.18 1.86 24.94
N MET A 106 11.14 1.33 24.29
CA MET A 106 10.93 -0.10 24.01
C MET A 106 11.35 -0.49 22.57
N LEU A 107 12.04 0.40 21.87
CA LEU A 107 12.38 0.20 20.46
C LEU A 107 13.29 -1.01 20.28
N THR A 108 12.74 -2.08 19.74
CA THR A 108 13.47 -3.25 19.28
C THR A 108 13.52 -3.23 17.75
N GLN A 109 14.68 -3.51 17.19
CA GLN A 109 14.85 -3.69 15.75
C GLN A 109 14.88 -5.18 15.44
N ALA A 110 14.04 -5.62 14.53
CA ALA A 110 14.06 -6.98 14.01
C ALA A 110 14.48 -6.98 12.53
N ASP A 111 15.15 -8.03 12.13
CA ASP A 111 15.48 -8.25 10.73
C ASP A 111 14.24 -8.78 9.99
N PHE A 112 13.80 -8.02 8.99
CA PHE A 112 12.73 -8.45 8.11
C PHE A 112 13.30 -8.98 6.81
N VAL A 113 13.14 -10.26 6.58
CA VAL A 113 13.66 -10.94 5.39
C VAL A 113 12.56 -11.13 4.36
N LYS A 114 12.78 -10.62 3.15
CA LYS A 114 11.93 -10.87 1.98
C LYS A 114 12.81 -11.32 0.82
N GLY A 115 12.86 -12.62 0.58
CA GLY A 115 13.80 -13.20 -0.37
C GLY A 115 15.26 -13.00 0.09
N GLU A 116 16.09 -12.42 -0.76
CA GLU A 116 17.50 -12.11 -0.46
C GLU A 116 17.70 -10.74 0.25
N ILE A 117 16.62 -9.97 0.43
CA ILE A 117 16.69 -8.63 1.01
C ILE A 117 16.38 -8.71 2.50
N THR A 118 17.36 -8.37 3.32
CA THR A 118 17.21 -8.19 4.76
C THR A 118 17.13 -6.71 5.10
N THR A 119 16.02 -6.28 5.68
CA THR A 119 15.81 -4.88 6.08
C THR A 119 15.50 -4.82 7.57
N LYS A 120 16.19 -3.93 8.29
CA LYS A 120 15.90 -3.67 9.70
C LYS A 120 14.61 -2.88 9.84
N ILE A 121 13.60 -3.47 10.45
CA ILE A 121 12.29 -2.85 10.68
C ILE A 121 12.06 -2.72 12.17
N ARG A 122 11.42 -1.60 12.57
CA ARG A 122 10.98 -1.40 13.96
C ARG A 122 9.81 -2.32 14.26
N THR A 123 9.76 -2.83 15.47
CA THR A 123 8.70 -3.73 15.94
C THR A 123 7.97 -3.14 17.13
N ILE A 124 6.68 -3.44 17.25
CA ILE A 124 5.87 -3.29 18.46
C ILE A 124 5.43 -4.69 18.83
N ASP A 125 5.76 -5.11 20.05
CA ASP A 125 5.34 -6.42 20.58
C ASP A 125 5.61 -7.54 19.56
N GLU A 126 6.86 -7.58 19.06
CA GLU A 126 7.35 -8.51 18.03
C GLU A 126 6.69 -8.36 16.64
N CYS A 127 5.71 -7.48 16.49
CA CYS A 127 5.04 -7.23 15.22
C CYS A 127 5.80 -6.20 14.39
N PRO A 128 6.25 -6.53 13.17
CA PRO A 128 6.93 -5.58 12.29
C PRO A 128 5.99 -4.46 11.85
N ILE A 129 6.53 -3.23 11.82
CA ILE A 129 5.80 -2.03 11.41
C ILE A 129 6.19 -1.67 9.98
N ILE A 130 5.23 -1.69 9.08
CA ILE A 130 5.40 -1.29 7.68
C ILE A 130 4.78 0.10 7.49
N ALA A 131 5.62 1.07 7.16
CA ALA A 131 5.16 2.42 6.87
C ALA A 131 4.77 2.58 5.41
N VAL A 132 3.60 3.17 5.17
CA VAL A 132 3.05 3.44 3.85
C VAL A 132 2.76 4.94 3.74
N PRO A 133 3.01 5.58 2.58
CA PRO A 133 2.63 6.97 2.37
C PRO A 133 1.14 7.19 2.62
N SER A 134 0.78 8.26 3.35
CA SER A 134 -0.61 8.56 3.72
C SER A 134 -1.54 8.69 2.52
N SER A 135 -1.03 9.17 1.39
CA SER A 135 -1.79 9.28 0.13
C SER A 135 -2.31 7.96 -0.44
N ARG A 136 -1.77 6.82 0.01
CA ARG A 136 -2.15 5.46 -0.42
C ARG A 136 -3.06 4.74 0.57
N MET A 137 -3.36 5.36 1.72
CA MET A 137 -4.12 4.75 2.82
C MET A 137 -5.41 5.52 3.12
N PHE A 138 -6.31 5.59 2.15
CA PHE A 138 -7.67 6.06 2.35
C PHE A 138 -8.67 4.91 2.23
N THR A 139 -9.83 5.07 2.81
CA THR A 139 -10.90 4.04 2.83
C THR A 139 -11.49 3.78 1.46
N GLU A 140 -11.52 4.80 0.59
CA GLU A 140 -12.13 4.72 -0.74
C GLU A 140 -11.38 5.56 -1.77
N TYR A 141 -11.33 5.04 -3.01
CA TYR A 141 -10.75 5.72 -4.16
C TYR A 141 -11.63 5.58 -5.39
N ASP A 142 -11.54 6.56 -6.29
CA ASP A 142 -12.02 6.48 -7.66
C ASP A 142 -10.83 6.16 -8.57
N PHE A 143 -10.98 5.15 -9.42
CA PHE A 143 -9.99 4.72 -10.41
C PHE A 143 -10.49 5.07 -11.81
N PHE A 144 -9.71 5.81 -12.56
CA PHE A 144 -10.08 6.34 -13.86
C PHE A 144 -9.39 5.59 -14.99
N LYS A 145 -10.10 5.38 -16.10
CA LYS A 145 -9.61 4.68 -17.30
C LYS A 145 -9.10 5.61 -18.38
N GLY A 146 -9.16 6.94 -18.19
CA GLY A 146 -8.78 7.96 -19.17
C GLY A 146 -9.66 8.04 -20.41
N SER A 147 -10.72 7.25 -20.46
CA SER A 147 -11.68 7.22 -21.59
C SER A 147 -12.94 8.04 -21.36
N GLU A 148 -13.00 8.76 -20.23
CA GLU A 148 -14.18 9.50 -19.85
C GLU A 148 -14.24 10.85 -20.59
N SER A 149 -15.45 11.18 -21.07
CA SER A 149 -15.73 12.39 -21.85
C SER A 149 -15.49 13.71 -21.08
N SER A 150 -15.21 13.64 -19.78
CA SER A 150 -14.92 14.77 -18.90
C SER A 150 -13.47 15.27 -18.95
N GLY A 151 -12.60 14.70 -19.79
CA GLY A 151 -11.17 15.04 -19.84
C GLY A 151 -10.37 14.54 -18.63
N GLN A 152 -10.92 13.63 -17.82
CA GLN A 152 -10.25 13.02 -16.71
C GLN A 152 -9.10 12.12 -17.19
N LYS A 153 -7.89 12.40 -16.71
CA LYS A 153 -6.70 11.59 -17.01
C LYS A 153 -6.75 10.27 -16.24
N ASP A 154 -6.05 9.26 -16.77
CA ASP A 154 -5.80 7.99 -16.07
C ASP A 154 -5.23 8.20 -14.67
N GLY A 155 -5.51 7.27 -13.78
CA GLY A 155 -4.98 7.26 -12.42
C GLY A 155 -6.06 7.07 -11.37
N PHE A 156 -5.75 7.46 -10.14
CA PHE A 156 -6.67 7.32 -9.01
C PHE A 156 -6.72 8.60 -8.19
N LYS A 157 -7.86 8.83 -7.55
CA LYS A 157 -8.09 9.97 -6.65
C LYS A 157 -8.89 9.49 -5.44
N LYS A 158 -8.59 10.03 -4.25
CA LYS A 158 -9.41 9.77 -3.08
C LYS A 158 -10.82 10.33 -3.30
N LYS A 159 -11.84 9.58 -2.90
CA LYS A 159 -13.22 10.10 -2.86
C LYS A 159 -13.36 11.21 -1.83
N SER A 160 -14.34 12.10 -2.03
CA SER A 160 -14.62 13.19 -1.07
C SER A 160 -15.05 12.67 0.31
N THR A 161 -15.70 11.51 0.35
CA THR A 161 -16.15 10.82 1.56
C THR A 161 -15.07 9.94 2.22
N ALA A 162 -13.93 9.76 1.55
CA ALA A 162 -12.88 8.86 2.01
C ALA A 162 -12.22 9.40 3.28
N LYS A 163 -12.08 8.54 4.28
CA LYS A 163 -11.38 8.78 5.54
C LYS A 163 -9.95 8.26 5.45
N GLN A 164 -9.03 8.87 6.18
CA GLN A 164 -7.67 8.38 6.29
C GLN A 164 -7.65 7.10 7.15
N ILE A 165 -6.96 6.08 6.67
CA ILE A 165 -6.64 4.90 7.47
C ILE A 165 -5.36 5.23 8.25
N ASN A 166 -5.43 5.18 9.59
CA ASN A 166 -4.29 5.45 10.45
C ASN A 166 -3.34 4.26 10.47
N TYR A 167 -3.88 3.07 10.74
CA TYR A 167 -3.13 1.82 10.71
C TYR A 167 -4.06 0.62 10.52
N ILE A 168 -3.44 -0.49 10.13
CA ILE A 168 -4.07 -1.80 9.99
C ILE A 168 -3.20 -2.81 10.75
N VAL A 169 -3.81 -3.57 11.65
CA VAL A 169 -3.19 -4.73 12.32
C VAL A 169 -3.80 -5.99 11.73
N MET A 170 -2.99 -6.88 11.21
CA MET A 170 -3.48 -8.12 10.61
C MET A 170 -2.43 -9.23 10.64
N PRO A 171 -2.85 -10.52 10.59
CA PRO A 171 -1.92 -11.62 10.33
C PRO A 171 -1.23 -11.47 8.98
N ARG A 172 0.06 -11.75 8.93
CA ARG A 172 0.88 -11.61 7.71
C ARG A 172 0.31 -12.37 6.52
N LYS A 173 -0.35 -13.49 6.76
CA LYS A 173 -0.95 -14.36 5.73
C LYS A 173 -2.45 -14.13 5.52
N ALA A 174 -3.06 -13.11 6.16
CA ALA A 174 -4.50 -12.88 6.08
C ALA A 174 -4.95 -12.43 4.68
N ALA A 175 -4.21 -11.49 4.10
CA ALA A 175 -4.50 -10.95 2.78
C ALA A 175 -3.67 -11.68 1.71
N ILE A 176 -4.37 -12.21 0.70
CA ILE A 176 -3.78 -12.92 -0.43
C ILE A 176 -3.84 -11.99 -1.65
N ALA A 177 -2.72 -11.38 -1.98
CA ALA A 177 -2.58 -10.57 -3.17
C ALA A 177 -2.15 -11.43 -4.35
N VAL A 178 -2.94 -11.43 -5.42
CA VAL A 178 -2.66 -12.19 -6.63
C VAL A 178 -2.40 -11.22 -7.78
N CYS A 179 -1.39 -11.54 -8.57
CA CYS A 179 -1.10 -10.87 -9.83
C CYS A 179 -1.16 -11.92 -10.94
N LYS A 180 -2.16 -11.82 -11.80
CA LYS A 180 -2.34 -12.74 -12.93
C LYS A 180 -1.42 -12.38 -14.10
N GLN A 181 -1.21 -11.10 -14.32
CA GLN A 181 -0.37 -10.59 -15.39
C GLN A 181 0.34 -9.32 -14.91
N ASP A 182 1.63 -9.26 -15.16
CA ASP A 182 2.48 -8.09 -14.93
C ASP A 182 3.49 -8.06 -16.09
N ALA A 183 3.07 -7.50 -17.21
CA ALA A 183 3.80 -7.62 -18.46
C ALA A 183 4.05 -6.27 -19.12
N PRO A 184 5.30 -5.81 -19.17
CA PRO A 184 5.71 -4.74 -20.05
C PRO A 184 5.78 -5.25 -21.51
N LYS A 185 5.38 -4.40 -22.43
CA LYS A 185 5.58 -4.62 -23.87
C LYS A 185 6.40 -3.45 -24.41
N ILE A 186 7.59 -3.75 -24.88
CA ILE A 186 8.49 -2.78 -25.50
C ILE A 186 8.62 -3.16 -26.98
N ILE A 187 8.37 -2.19 -27.88
CA ILE A 187 8.58 -2.33 -29.31
C ILE A 187 9.63 -1.31 -29.71
N THR A 188 10.68 -1.77 -30.35
CA THR A 188 11.77 -0.91 -30.85
C THR A 188 11.31 -0.02 -31.99
N PRO A 189 11.99 1.11 -32.28
CA PRO A 189 11.65 1.98 -33.41
C PRO A 189 11.59 1.24 -34.73
N GLU A 190 12.52 0.33 -34.99
CA GLU A 190 12.59 -0.50 -36.20
C GLU A 190 11.34 -1.35 -36.45
N LEU A 191 10.69 -1.81 -35.37
CA LEU A 191 9.48 -2.63 -35.44
C LEU A 191 8.18 -1.82 -35.29
N ASN A 192 8.29 -0.55 -34.96
CA ASN A 192 7.14 0.31 -34.72
C ASN A 192 6.69 0.97 -36.02
N GLN A 193 5.67 0.41 -36.68
CA GLN A 193 5.14 0.91 -37.95
C GLN A 193 4.46 2.30 -37.87
N LYS A 194 4.23 2.85 -36.68
CA LYS A 194 3.48 4.10 -36.52
C LYS A 194 4.37 5.34 -36.38
N ALA A 195 5.58 5.17 -35.89
CA ALA A 195 6.51 6.27 -35.66
C ALA A 195 7.91 5.69 -35.41
N ASP A 196 8.96 6.47 -35.72
CA ASP A 196 10.34 6.16 -35.34
C ASP A 196 10.54 6.45 -33.86
N ALA A 197 9.91 5.59 -33.03
CA ALA A 197 9.86 5.78 -31.59
C ALA A 197 9.68 4.43 -30.86
N TRP A 198 10.23 4.34 -29.68
CA TRP A 198 9.98 3.25 -28.75
C TRP A 198 8.52 3.26 -28.28
N PHE A 199 7.80 2.18 -28.51
CA PHE A 199 6.49 1.97 -27.92
C PHE A 199 6.63 1.21 -26.60
N ILE A 200 6.17 1.83 -25.51
CA ILE A 200 6.17 1.22 -24.17
C ILE A 200 4.71 1.03 -23.75
N GLY A 201 4.28 -0.21 -23.66
CA GLY A 201 2.99 -0.61 -23.12
C GLY A 201 3.17 -1.35 -21.80
N TYR A 202 2.29 -1.11 -20.84
CA TYR A 202 2.29 -1.83 -19.59
C TYR A 202 0.89 -2.33 -19.26
N ARG A 203 0.79 -3.58 -18.83
CA ARG A 203 -0.49 -4.19 -18.44
C ARG A 203 -0.31 -4.98 -17.15
N LYS A 204 -1.18 -4.70 -16.18
CA LYS A 204 -1.22 -5.40 -14.91
C LYS A 204 -2.64 -5.83 -14.57
N TYR A 205 -2.82 -7.12 -14.30
CA TYR A 205 -4.05 -7.67 -13.73
C TYR A 205 -3.74 -8.19 -12.34
N HIS A 206 -4.31 -7.56 -11.33
CA HIS A 206 -4.12 -7.92 -9.94
C HIS A 206 -5.42 -7.85 -9.17
N ASP A 207 -5.48 -8.61 -8.09
CA ASP A 207 -6.58 -8.55 -7.13
C ASP A 207 -6.10 -8.92 -5.74
N LEU A 208 -6.98 -8.79 -4.74
CA LEU A 208 -6.71 -9.14 -3.36
C LEU A 208 -7.94 -9.85 -2.78
N TRP A 209 -7.70 -10.96 -2.08
CA TRP A 209 -8.70 -11.71 -1.33
C TRP A 209 -8.31 -11.86 0.11
N ILE A 210 -9.31 -11.99 0.98
CA ILE A 210 -9.15 -12.30 2.40
C ILE A 210 -10.03 -13.50 2.69
N LYS A 211 -9.45 -14.54 3.32
CA LYS A 211 -10.22 -15.69 3.77
C LYS A 211 -11.20 -15.25 4.87
N GLU A 212 -12.43 -15.75 4.86
CA GLU A 212 -13.44 -15.38 5.85
C GLU A 212 -13.00 -15.61 7.29
N SER A 213 -12.30 -16.72 7.55
CA SER A 213 -11.73 -17.03 8.86
C SER A 213 -10.76 -15.96 9.37
N ASN A 214 -10.07 -15.25 8.47
CA ASN A 214 -9.05 -14.26 8.83
C ASN A 214 -9.61 -12.84 8.96
N ILE A 215 -10.85 -12.58 8.50
CA ILE A 215 -11.44 -11.24 8.53
C ILE A 215 -11.59 -10.74 9.97
N LYS A 216 -11.98 -11.64 10.89
CA LYS A 216 -12.13 -11.33 12.31
C LYS A 216 -10.83 -10.90 12.99
N ALA A 217 -9.70 -11.37 12.44
CA ALA A 217 -8.36 -11.07 12.94
C ALA A 217 -7.73 -9.80 12.34
N ILE A 218 -8.50 -9.00 11.62
CA ILE A 218 -8.00 -7.73 11.06
C ILE A 218 -8.64 -6.58 11.82
N ARG A 219 -7.82 -5.66 12.33
CA ARG A 219 -8.25 -4.43 12.99
C ARG A 219 -7.79 -3.22 12.19
N ILE A 220 -8.67 -2.26 12.01
CA ILE A 220 -8.42 -1.05 11.22
C ILE A 220 -8.81 0.17 12.03
N SER A 221 -7.89 1.13 12.15
CA SER A 221 -8.17 2.45 12.71
C SER A 221 -8.27 3.47 11.58
N THR A 222 -9.34 4.26 11.57
CA THR A 222 -9.58 5.34 10.61
C THR A 222 -9.81 6.65 11.33
N GLU A 223 -9.61 7.76 10.65
CA GLU A 223 -10.11 9.06 11.13
C GLU A 223 -11.64 9.05 11.23
N ALA A 224 -12.17 9.97 12.04
CA ALA A 224 -13.59 10.16 12.29
C ALA A 224 -14.42 10.49 11.04
#